data_513d48cd2a31a2b2c8a4dbf5f392494a
#
_entry.id   513d48cd2a31a2b2c8a4dbf5f392494a
#
_cell.length_a   1.000
_cell.length_b   1.000
_cell.length_c   1.000
_cell.angle_alpha   90.00
_cell.angle_beta   90.00
_cell.angle_gamma   90.00
#
_symmetry.space_group_name_H-M   'P 1'
#
loop_
_entity.id
_entity.type
_entity.pdbx_description
1 polymer ?
#
loop_
_entity_poly.entity_id
_entity_poly.type
_entity_poly.pdbx_seq_one_letter_code
_entity_poly.pdbx_strand_id
1 'polypeptide(L)'
;MKISSFRSIITASIIAIATNCGISTVARAQPASFFCGTVGATPATIANQNGRNIPVIIWGANNYFAESGEDALTRCTRVSGILNHSSIQGTLQQVITTGASRSGESIICAADRDGSCRFLYRVKRGQNPERARQELLQKITNPNLGSPAINN
;
A
#
# COMPACT_ATOMS: atom_id res chain seq x y z
N MET A 1 67.94 60.05 19.27
CA MET A 1 67.67 58.71 18.75
C MET A 1 66.22 58.33 19.05
N LYS A 2 65.32 58.39 18.05
CA LYS A 2 63.90 58.04 18.22
C LYS A 2 63.68 56.67 17.56
N ILE A 3 63.32 55.67 18.38
CA ILE A 3 62.98 54.34 17.92
C ILE A 3 61.44 54.35 17.70
N SER A 4 61.10 54.24 16.43
CA SER A 4 59.71 54.19 16.00
C SER A 4 59.22 52.72 16.07
N SER A 5 58.24 52.45 16.93
CA SER A 5 57.64 51.12 17.14
C SER A 5 56.52 50.94 16.11
N PHE A 6 56.73 50.07 15.12
CA PHE A 6 55.69 49.62 14.16
C PHE A 6 54.82 48.56 14.86
N ARG A 7 53.58 48.89 15.11
CA ARG A 7 52.53 47.94 15.50
C ARG A 7 51.89 47.35 14.25
N SER A 8 52.20 46.07 13.96
CA SER A 8 51.50 45.28 12.97
C SER A 8 50.13 44.87 13.49
N ILE A 9 49.08 45.37 12.83
CA ILE A 9 47.71 44.90 13.07
C ILE A 9 47.44 43.70 12.17
N ILE A 10 47.35 42.53 12.78
CA ILE A 10 46.93 41.30 12.06
C ILE A 10 45.41 41.24 12.12
N THR A 11 44.77 41.55 11.01
CA THR A 11 43.33 41.33 10.84
C THR A 11 43.08 39.86 10.49
N ALA A 12 42.60 39.09 11.45
CA ALA A 12 42.13 37.73 11.23
C ALA A 12 40.77 37.73 10.55
N SER A 13 40.72 37.38 9.26
CA SER A 13 39.48 37.18 8.54
C SER A 13 38.90 35.80 8.91
N ILE A 14 37.80 35.79 9.68
CA ILE A 14 37.05 34.58 9.97
C ILE A 14 36.14 34.29 8.78
N ILE A 15 36.49 33.31 7.97
CA ILE A 15 35.62 32.78 6.91
C ILE A 15 34.61 31.85 7.58
N ALA A 16 33.37 32.31 7.77
CA ALA A 16 32.25 31.48 8.20
C ALA A 16 31.81 30.60 7.03
N ILE A 17 32.21 29.34 7.05
CA ILE A 17 31.68 28.32 6.12
C ILE A 17 30.31 27.92 6.64
N ALA A 18 29.26 28.49 6.06
CA ALA A 18 27.88 28.03 6.27
C ALA A 18 27.70 26.67 5.59
N THR A 19 27.87 25.57 6.32
CA THR A 19 27.45 24.25 5.88
C THR A 19 25.95 24.19 5.88
N ASN A 20 25.33 24.38 4.70
CA ASN A 20 23.93 24.04 4.48
C ASN A 20 23.78 22.53 4.60
N CYS A 21 23.51 22.00 5.80
CA CYS A 21 22.95 20.69 6.00
C CYS A 21 21.53 20.70 5.40
N GLY A 22 21.43 20.38 4.10
CA GLY A 22 20.17 20.09 3.46
C GLY A 22 19.56 18.90 4.15
N ILE A 23 18.58 19.14 5.03
CA ILE A 23 17.73 18.08 5.57
C ILE A 23 16.88 17.61 4.39
N SER A 24 17.35 16.55 3.72
CA SER A 24 16.53 15.84 2.75
C SER A 24 15.37 15.21 3.52
N THR A 25 14.24 15.90 3.56
CA THR A 25 12.99 15.31 4.01
C THR A 25 12.66 14.20 3.02
N VAL A 26 12.89 12.96 3.43
CA VAL A 26 12.41 11.79 2.68
C VAL A 26 10.89 11.93 2.67
N ALA A 27 10.33 12.35 1.52
CA ALA A 27 8.91 12.38 1.32
C ALA A 27 8.39 10.95 1.50
N ARG A 28 7.81 10.65 2.68
CA ARG A 28 7.10 9.40 2.89
C ARG A 28 5.94 9.39 1.91
N ALA A 29 5.94 8.42 1.01
CA ALA A 29 4.79 8.17 0.15
C ALA A 29 3.56 8.01 1.06
N GLN A 30 2.52 8.81 0.84
CA GLN A 30 1.27 8.66 1.59
C GLN A 30 0.71 7.26 1.33
N PRO A 31 0.27 6.55 2.37
CA PRO A 31 -0.37 5.26 2.20
C PRO A 31 -1.60 5.43 1.29
N ALA A 32 -1.82 4.47 0.39
CA ALA A 32 -3.01 4.48 -0.45
C ALA A 32 -4.25 4.31 0.43
N SER A 33 -5.33 5.04 0.15
CA SER A 33 -6.65 4.76 0.71
C SER A 33 -7.41 3.83 -0.24
N PHE A 34 -8.29 2.98 0.32
CA PHE A 34 -9.05 2.01 -0.45
C PHE A 34 -10.55 2.23 -0.26
N PHE A 35 -11.30 2.15 -1.36
CA PHE A 35 -12.76 2.24 -1.34
C PHE A 35 -13.37 1.37 -2.43
N CYS A 36 -14.64 1.03 -2.29
CA CYS A 36 -15.39 0.36 -3.33
C CYS A 36 -15.92 1.40 -4.33
N GLY A 37 -15.52 1.26 -5.57
CA GLY A 37 -15.99 2.03 -6.72
C GLY A 37 -16.43 1.11 -7.87
N THR A 38 -16.37 1.59 -9.10
CA THR A 38 -16.73 0.81 -10.29
C THR A 38 -15.71 0.98 -11.42
N VAL A 39 -15.58 -0.06 -12.24
CA VAL A 39 -14.95 -0.01 -13.55
C VAL A 39 -16.02 -0.35 -14.58
N GLY A 40 -16.47 0.64 -15.35
CA GLY A 40 -17.72 0.49 -16.10
C GLY A 40 -18.90 0.28 -15.13
N ALA A 41 -19.63 -0.82 -15.30
CA ALA A 41 -20.71 -1.22 -14.41
C ALA A 41 -20.31 -2.24 -13.34
N THR A 42 -19.04 -2.66 -13.29
CA THR A 42 -18.57 -3.72 -12.42
C THR A 42 -17.97 -3.14 -11.13
N PRO A 43 -18.40 -3.60 -9.93
CA PRO A 43 -17.78 -3.19 -8.68
C PRO A 43 -16.28 -3.47 -8.65
N ALA A 44 -15.51 -2.55 -8.11
CA ALA A 44 -14.06 -2.67 -8.03
C ALA A 44 -13.51 -2.03 -6.76
N THR A 45 -12.56 -2.70 -6.13
CA THR A 45 -11.72 -2.09 -5.09
C THR A 45 -10.76 -1.13 -5.76
N ILE A 46 -10.84 0.13 -5.39
CA ILE A 46 -10.04 1.24 -5.94
C ILE A 46 -9.02 1.66 -4.88
N ALA A 47 -7.75 1.77 -5.28
CA ALA A 47 -6.74 2.45 -4.50
C ALA A 47 -6.68 3.93 -4.92
N ASN A 48 -6.80 4.85 -3.98
CA ASN A 48 -6.47 6.25 -4.20
C ASN A 48 -5.08 6.53 -3.65
N GLN A 49 -4.18 6.92 -4.52
CA GLN A 49 -2.82 7.30 -4.16
C GLN A 49 -2.45 8.59 -4.88
N ASN A 50 -2.07 9.60 -4.12
CA ASN A 50 -1.73 10.92 -4.64
C ASN A 50 -2.84 11.54 -5.54
N GLY A 51 -4.11 11.36 -5.17
CA GLY A 51 -5.27 11.85 -5.91
C GLY A 51 -5.63 11.02 -7.17
N ARG A 52 -4.93 9.93 -7.46
CA ARG A 52 -5.21 9.03 -8.59
C ARG A 52 -5.98 7.81 -8.11
N ASN A 53 -7.08 7.52 -8.76
CA ASN A 53 -7.91 6.33 -8.52
C ASN A 53 -7.46 5.20 -9.45
N ILE A 54 -7.02 4.09 -8.88
CA ILE A 54 -6.46 2.96 -9.62
C ILE A 54 -7.20 1.69 -9.21
N PRO A 55 -7.87 0.99 -10.13
CA PRO A 55 -8.50 -0.29 -9.83
C PRO A 55 -7.45 -1.34 -9.45
N VAL A 56 -7.64 -2.00 -8.30
CA VAL A 56 -6.75 -3.06 -7.83
C VAL A 56 -7.39 -4.44 -7.88
N ILE A 57 -8.70 -4.53 -7.60
CA ILE A 57 -9.48 -5.77 -7.74
C ILE A 57 -10.79 -5.43 -8.44
N ILE A 58 -11.14 -6.17 -9.49
CA ILE A 58 -12.44 -6.09 -10.18
C ILE A 58 -13.27 -7.30 -9.73
N TRP A 59 -14.47 -7.04 -9.21
CA TRP A 59 -15.37 -8.06 -8.66
C TRP A 59 -16.38 -8.47 -9.74
N GLY A 60 -16.01 -9.47 -10.54
CA GLY A 60 -16.91 -10.02 -11.56
C GLY A 60 -18.12 -10.73 -10.96
N ALA A 61 -19.16 -10.90 -11.79
CA ALA A 61 -20.38 -11.65 -11.45
C ALA A 61 -20.17 -13.18 -11.47
N ASN A 62 -18.92 -13.65 -11.38
CA ASN A 62 -18.62 -15.07 -11.48
C ASN A 62 -19.25 -15.85 -10.31
N ASN A 63 -20.06 -16.84 -10.64
CA ASN A 63 -20.69 -17.79 -9.73
C ASN A 63 -19.72 -18.56 -8.83
N TYR A 64 -18.43 -18.38 -9.00
CA TYR A 64 -17.36 -19.00 -8.20
C TYR A 64 -17.49 -18.68 -6.70
N PHE A 65 -18.20 -17.59 -6.37
CA PHE A 65 -18.41 -17.13 -4.99
C PHE A 65 -19.87 -17.28 -4.51
N ALA A 66 -20.73 -17.91 -5.30
CA ALA A 66 -22.14 -18.12 -4.95
C ALA A 66 -22.33 -18.87 -3.61
N GLU A 67 -21.31 -19.62 -3.19
CA GLU A 67 -21.34 -20.36 -1.91
C GLU A 67 -21.24 -19.44 -0.69
N SER A 68 -20.73 -18.22 -0.82
CA SER A 68 -20.68 -17.26 0.31
C SER A 68 -21.95 -16.43 0.47
N GLY A 69 -22.87 -16.48 -0.51
CA GLY A 69 -24.07 -15.65 -0.54
C GLY A 69 -23.82 -14.15 -0.71
N GLU A 70 -22.58 -13.72 -0.83
CA GLU A 70 -22.22 -12.31 -1.04
C GLU A 70 -22.24 -11.95 -2.53
N ASP A 71 -22.93 -10.86 -2.88
CA ASP A 71 -22.84 -10.27 -4.21
C ASP A 71 -21.50 -9.51 -4.41
N ALA A 72 -21.25 -9.09 -5.64
CA ALA A 72 -20.02 -8.40 -6.00
C ALA A 72 -19.84 -7.06 -5.25
N LEU A 73 -20.93 -6.32 -5.03
CA LEU A 73 -20.89 -5.04 -4.33
C LEU A 73 -20.58 -5.22 -2.84
N THR A 74 -21.20 -6.19 -2.19
CA THR A 74 -20.96 -6.53 -0.79
C THR A 74 -19.51 -6.95 -0.57
N ARG A 75 -18.95 -7.81 -1.45
CA ARG A 75 -17.53 -8.20 -1.41
C ARG A 75 -16.61 -7.01 -1.61
N CYS A 76 -16.87 -6.18 -2.60
CA CYS A 76 -16.13 -4.97 -2.89
C CYS A 76 -16.07 -4.07 -1.64
N THR A 77 -17.20 -3.76 -1.04
CA THR A 77 -17.29 -2.88 0.14
C THR A 77 -16.53 -3.46 1.33
N ARG A 78 -16.73 -4.73 1.63
CA ARG A 78 -16.07 -5.42 2.73
C ARG A 78 -14.55 -5.47 2.56
N VAL A 79 -14.07 -5.91 1.40
CA VAL A 79 -12.63 -6.03 1.15
C VAL A 79 -11.95 -4.67 1.10
N SER A 80 -12.55 -3.69 0.45
CA SER A 80 -12.02 -2.32 0.43
C SER A 80 -11.91 -1.74 1.84
N GLY A 81 -12.89 -1.98 2.71
CA GLY A 81 -12.85 -1.56 4.11
C GLY A 81 -11.70 -2.20 4.90
N ILE A 82 -11.47 -3.51 4.72
CA ILE A 82 -10.35 -4.23 5.35
C ILE A 82 -9.01 -3.66 4.88
N LEU A 83 -8.83 -3.49 3.58
CA LEU A 83 -7.60 -2.95 3.01
C LEU A 83 -7.34 -1.51 3.45
N ASN A 84 -8.37 -0.67 3.48
CA ASN A 84 -8.27 0.72 3.93
C ASN A 84 -7.84 0.80 5.40
N HIS A 85 -8.47 0.01 6.27
CA HIS A 85 -8.11 -0.05 7.69
C HIS A 85 -6.64 -0.46 7.88
N SER A 86 -6.19 -1.52 7.21
CA SER A 86 -4.81 -2.00 7.29
C SER A 86 -3.80 -1.00 6.69
N SER A 87 -4.21 -0.25 5.66
CA SER A 87 -3.39 0.81 5.05
C SER A 87 -3.17 1.97 6.01
N ILE A 88 -4.22 2.47 6.64
CA ILE A 88 -4.15 3.56 7.64
C ILE A 88 -3.24 3.16 8.81
N GLN A 89 -3.27 1.89 9.21
CA GLN A 89 -2.42 1.35 10.27
C GLN A 89 -0.99 1.04 9.81
N GLY A 90 -0.69 1.12 8.51
CA GLY A 90 0.63 0.76 7.95
C GLY A 90 0.95 -0.73 8.05
N THR A 91 -0.05 -1.60 8.14
CA THR A 91 0.10 -3.04 8.39
C THR A 91 -0.21 -3.93 7.19
N LEU A 92 -0.53 -3.35 6.01
CA LEU A 92 -0.94 -4.11 4.82
C LEU A 92 -0.04 -5.31 4.50
N GLN A 93 1.28 -5.11 4.51
CA GLN A 93 2.23 -6.16 4.13
C GLN A 93 2.30 -7.29 5.17
N GLN A 94 2.09 -6.96 6.44
CA GLN A 94 2.16 -7.93 7.54
C GLN A 94 0.88 -8.76 7.67
N VAL A 95 -0.28 -8.14 7.39
CA VAL A 95 -1.57 -8.81 7.61
C VAL A 95 -2.04 -9.66 6.43
N ILE A 96 -1.68 -9.30 5.19
CA ILE A 96 -2.12 -10.09 4.01
C ILE A 96 -1.38 -11.42 3.94
N THR A 97 -2.14 -12.50 4.07
CA THR A 97 -1.63 -13.86 4.14
C THR A 97 -2.48 -14.83 3.32
N THR A 98 -1.98 -16.07 3.18
CA THR A 98 -2.73 -17.18 2.60
C THR A 98 -3.39 -18.00 3.71
N GLY A 99 -4.51 -18.62 3.40
CA GLY A 99 -5.22 -19.51 4.30
C GLY A 99 -5.98 -20.59 3.54
N ALA A 100 -6.75 -21.38 4.26
CA ALA A 100 -7.67 -22.36 3.69
C ALA A 100 -9.09 -22.08 4.15
N SER A 101 -10.06 -22.21 3.25
CA SER A 101 -11.48 -22.16 3.59
C SER A 101 -11.89 -23.45 4.31
N ARG A 102 -13.11 -23.49 4.86
CA ARG A 102 -13.67 -24.73 5.45
C ARG A 102 -13.77 -25.88 4.45
N SER A 103 -13.91 -25.59 3.16
CA SER A 103 -13.91 -26.57 2.07
C SER A 103 -12.50 -26.96 1.60
N GLY A 104 -11.43 -26.46 2.22
CA GLY A 104 -10.04 -26.76 1.85
C GLY A 104 -9.50 -25.95 0.67
N GLU A 105 -10.28 -25.01 0.13
CA GLU A 105 -9.83 -24.14 -0.95
C GLU A 105 -8.88 -23.06 -0.45
N SER A 106 -7.86 -22.74 -1.24
CA SER A 106 -6.91 -21.65 -0.91
C SER A 106 -7.60 -20.30 -0.96
N ILE A 107 -7.35 -19.49 0.05
CA ILE A 107 -7.89 -18.14 0.18
C ILE A 107 -6.79 -17.13 0.46
N ILE A 108 -7.06 -15.88 0.12
CA ILE A 108 -6.31 -14.73 0.62
C ILE A 108 -7.13 -14.09 1.73
N CYS A 109 -6.46 -13.75 2.81
CA CYS A 109 -7.10 -13.15 3.98
C CYS A 109 -6.21 -12.11 4.66
N ALA A 110 -6.82 -11.30 5.50
CA ALA A 110 -6.13 -10.38 6.40
C ALA A 110 -6.10 -10.99 7.80
N ALA A 111 -4.91 -11.30 8.30
CA ALA A 111 -4.71 -11.84 9.64
C ALA A 111 -4.97 -10.76 10.69
N ASP A 112 -5.72 -11.10 11.74
CA ASP A 112 -5.89 -10.28 12.92
C ASP A 112 -4.87 -10.64 14.01
N ARG A 113 -4.78 -9.83 15.04
CA ARG A 113 -3.81 -10.03 16.14
C ARG A 113 -4.04 -11.32 16.94
N ASP A 114 -5.26 -11.82 16.94
CA ASP A 114 -5.66 -13.08 17.58
C ASP A 114 -5.38 -14.32 16.70
N GLY A 115 -4.79 -14.12 15.51
CA GLY A 115 -4.52 -15.16 14.53
C GLY A 115 -5.72 -15.53 13.68
N SER A 116 -6.87 -14.88 13.86
CA SER A 116 -8.01 -15.07 12.96
C SER A 116 -7.71 -14.50 11.57
N CYS A 117 -8.39 -15.03 10.56
CA CYS A 117 -8.17 -14.71 9.17
C CYS A 117 -9.45 -14.10 8.59
N ARG A 118 -9.48 -12.79 8.41
CA ARG A 118 -10.60 -12.12 7.73
C ARG A 118 -10.50 -12.38 6.23
N PHE A 119 -11.44 -13.14 5.73
CA PHE A 119 -11.52 -13.54 4.33
C PHE A 119 -11.56 -12.33 3.39
N LEU A 120 -10.67 -12.33 2.39
CA LEU A 120 -10.69 -11.37 1.29
C LEU A 120 -11.32 -12.00 0.05
N TYR A 121 -10.65 -13.00 -0.53
CA TYR A 121 -11.15 -13.72 -1.70
C TYR A 121 -10.52 -15.11 -1.83
N ARG A 122 -11.15 -15.95 -2.66
CA ARG A 122 -10.62 -17.28 -3.01
C ARG A 122 -9.58 -17.17 -4.11
N VAL A 123 -8.54 -17.98 -3.98
CA VAL A 123 -7.53 -18.15 -5.04
C VAL A 123 -8.13 -19.02 -6.15
N LYS A 124 -7.92 -18.64 -7.40
CA LYS A 124 -8.40 -19.39 -8.54
C LYS A 124 -7.83 -20.81 -8.54
N ARG A 125 -8.62 -21.78 -9.00
CA ARG A 125 -8.16 -23.16 -9.12
C ARG A 125 -6.90 -23.24 -9.99
N GLY A 126 -5.89 -23.97 -9.50
CA GLY A 126 -4.61 -24.12 -10.18
C GLY A 126 -3.63 -22.94 -10.01
N GLN A 127 -4.05 -21.84 -9.40
CA GLN A 127 -3.15 -20.75 -9.06
C GLN A 127 -2.45 -21.04 -7.72
N ASN A 128 -1.15 -20.76 -7.67
CA ASN A 128 -0.39 -20.84 -6.42
C ASN A 128 -0.83 -19.74 -5.45
N PRO A 129 -1.23 -20.07 -4.20
CA PRO A 129 -1.74 -19.11 -3.24
C PRO A 129 -0.74 -18.02 -2.88
N GLU A 130 0.53 -18.38 -2.72
CA GLU A 130 1.57 -17.42 -2.39
C GLU A 130 1.80 -16.42 -3.54
N ARG A 131 1.73 -16.89 -4.77
CA ARG A 131 1.80 -16.02 -5.96
C ARG A 131 0.61 -15.07 -6.01
N ALA A 132 -0.60 -15.54 -5.69
CA ALA A 132 -1.80 -14.69 -5.61
C ALA A 132 -1.65 -13.62 -4.51
N ARG A 133 -1.08 -14.00 -3.36
CA ARG A 133 -0.78 -13.08 -2.27
C ARG A 133 0.22 -11.99 -2.70
N GLN A 134 1.31 -12.38 -3.33
CA GLN A 134 2.34 -11.45 -3.82
C GLN A 134 1.77 -10.49 -4.88
N GLU A 135 0.93 -11.00 -5.79
CA GLU A 135 0.26 -10.19 -6.80
C GLU A 135 -0.64 -9.13 -6.15
N LEU A 136 -1.43 -9.51 -5.13
CA LEU A 136 -2.24 -8.56 -4.37
C LEU A 136 -1.36 -7.53 -3.67
N LEU A 137 -0.34 -7.97 -2.93
CA LEU A 137 0.57 -7.07 -2.22
C LEU A 137 1.21 -6.05 -3.16
N GLN A 138 1.71 -6.48 -4.31
CA GLN A 138 2.29 -5.59 -5.30
C GLN A 138 1.30 -4.52 -5.74
N LYS A 139 0.03 -4.89 -5.98
CA LYS A 139 -0.99 -3.94 -6.44
C LYS A 139 -1.44 -2.96 -5.37
N ILE A 140 -1.56 -3.40 -4.12
CA ILE A 140 -2.03 -2.53 -3.04
C ILE A 140 -0.92 -1.63 -2.49
N THR A 141 0.35 -2.03 -2.59
CA THR A 141 1.49 -1.22 -2.14
C THR A 141 2.02 -0.29 -3.22
N ASN A 142 1.92 -0.69 -4.49
CA ASN A 142 2.41 0.06 -5.64
C ASN A 142 1.36 0.11 -6.76
N PRO A 143 0.18 0.69 -6.54
CA PRO A 143 -0.91 0.67 -7.54
C PRO A 143 -0.53 1.33 -8.86
N ASN A 144 0.45 2.23 -8.85
CA ASN A 144 0.91 2.96 -10.05
C ASN A 144 1.81 2.14 -11.02
N LEU A 145 2.20 0.91 -10.68
CA LEU A 145 3.11 0.11 -11.53
C LEU A 145 2.48 -0.44 -12.83
N GLY A 146 1.29 0.02 -13.21
CA GLY A 146 0.70 -0.28 -14.52
C GLY A 146 0.27 -1.74 -14.74
N SER A 147 0.36 -2.60 -13.73
CA SER A 147 -0.16 -3.97 -13.82
C SER A 147 -1.69 -3.97 -13.90
N PRO A 148 -2.33 -4.83 -14.72
CA PRO A 148 -3.79 -4.90 -14.78
C PRO A 148 -4.39 -5.26 -13.42
N ALA A 149 -5.62 -4.82 -13.14
CA ALA A 149 -6.34 -5.17 -11.91
C ALA A 149 -6.54 -6.69 -11.81
N ILE A 150 -6.62 -7.21 -10.57
CA ILE A 150 -6.99 -8.61 -10.33
C ILE A 150 -8.46 -8.78 -10.68
N ASN A 151 -8.78 -9.72 -11.57
CA ASN A 151 -10.15 -10.10 -11.87
C ASN A 151 -10.56 -11.27 -10.95
N ASN A 152 -11.53 -11.02 -10.09
CA ASN A 152 -12.03 -11.99 -9.14
C ASN A 152 -13.54 -12.11 -9.18
#